data_ab2947fd213a4cb8d809c34d31e0e350
#
_entry.id   ab2947fd213a4cb8d809c34d31e0e350
#
_cell.length_a   1.000
_cell.length_b   1.000
_cell.length_c   1.000
_cell.angle_alpha   90.00
_cell.angle_beta   90.00
_cell.angle_gamma   90.00
#
_symmetry.space_group_name_H-M   'P 1'
#
loop_
_entity.id
_entity.type
_entity.pdbx_description
1 polymer ?
#
loop_
_entity_poly.entity_id
_entity_poly.type
_entity_poly.pdbx_seq_one_letter_code
_entity_poly.pdbx_strand_id
1 'polypeptide(L)'
;MQYAILRHAKIKAPLMGAAVAHNHRTSKLEKCNIDATLTPLNQVLKMEGTVAERLANKLKGLTTKVRKDAVVAVELMLSASPEWFDGLTKDRAALHQHPKFRQWANNAMKWARQEFGPNIIDVALHMDESSPHMHVLAVPLTKDGRLCAKEVLARSELTRRQDSYAKAMEDLGLSRGDPAKETKRRHIKLTEKPQGGGKASELAAQLAGANATIDKLQKQLQRLQGFNIDYSRQISELEKRLKAKEADLAKLEMDKHVEAEMATSKQAAQDLRENLENDPETAMALFLEQHKELPWCTPQEAAVGTLRAFEGHIAVLHLGRGRHALYEFDSVEQVQELARGKQRDRGHDFGR
;
A
#
# COMPACT_ATOMS: atom_id res chain seq x y z
N MET A 1 -39.36 15.72 -5.22
CA MET A 1 -38.94 14.47 -4.55
C MET A 1 -37.42 14.37 -4.62
N GLN A 2 -36.77 13.91 -3.58
CA GLN A 2 -35.32 13.76 -3.50
C GLN A 2 -34.98 12.29 -3.49
N TYR A 3 -33.99 11.88 -4.28
CA TYR A 3 -33.75 10.47 -4.57
C TYR A 3 -32.41 9.98 -4.03
N ALA A 4 -32.36 8.74 -3.58
CA ALA A 4 -31.14 7.98 -3.37
C ALA A 4 -30.59 7.56 -4.76
N ILE A 5 -29.34 7.91 -5.03
CA ILE A 5 -28.71 7.68 -6.33
C ILE A 5 -27.64 6.59 -6.19
N LEU A 6 -27.84 5.48 -6.89
CA LEU A 6 -26.88 4.40 -7.02
C LEU A 6 -26.56 4.19 -8.50
N ARG A 7 -25.27 4.29 -8.86
CA ARG A 7 -24.77 3.91 -10.18
C ARG A 7 -23.71 2.85 -10.04
N HIS A 8 -23.45 2.11 -11.11
CA HIS A 8 -22.39 1.12 -11.14
C HIS A 8 -21.71 1.07 -12.50
N ALA A 9 -20.40 0.80 -12.44
CA ALA A 9 -19.57 0.60 -13.60
C ALA A 9 -18.75 -0.68 -13.45
N LYS A 10 -18.39 -1.28 -14.59
CA LYS A 10 -17.49 -2.43 -14.67
C LYS A 10 -16.08 -1.94 -14.90
N ILE A 11 -15.15 -2.34 -14.05
CA ILE A 11 -13.73 -1.97 -14.17
C ILE A 11 -12.95 -3.20 -14.63
N LYS A 12 -12.37 -3.12 -15.81
CA LYS A 12 -11.42 -4.13 -16.31
C LYS A 12 -10.04 -3.90 -15.73
N ALA A 13 -9.21 -4.95 -15.65
CA ALA A 13 -7.87 -4.89 -15.09
C ALA A 13 -7.01 -3.70 -15.62
N PRO A 14 -6.97 -3.41 -16.94
CA PRO A 14 -6.21 -2.27 -17.45
C PRO A 14 -6.70 -0.89 -17.01
N LEU A 15 -7.95 -0.79 -16.52
CA LEU A 15 -8.57 0.48 -16.11
C LEU A 15 -8.50 0.73 -14.60
N MET A 16 -8.01 -0.24 -13.81
CA MET A 16 -7.94 -0.12 -12.35
C MET A 16 -7.09 1.07 -11.89
N GLY A 17 -5.90 1.26 -12.48
CA GLY A 17 -5.02 2.37 -12.13
C GLY A 17 -5.70 3.73 -12.34
N ALA A 18 -6.41 3.89 -13.44
CA ALA A 18 -7.14 5.13 -13.74
C ALA A 18 -8.31 5.37 -12.76
N ALA A 19 -9.05 4.32 -12.39
CA ALA A 19 -10.13 4.42 -11.42
C ALA A 19 -9.59 4.83 -10.03
N VAL A 20 -8.53 4.18 -9.56
CA VAL A 20 -7.88 4.51 -8.29
C VAL A 20 -7.31 5.92 -8.31
N ALA A 21 -6.63 6.31 -9.39
CA ALA A 21 -6.07 7.66 -9.54
C ALA A 21 -7.16 8.75 -9.52
N HIS A 22 -8.33 8.48 -10.10
CA HIS A 22 -9.50 9.36 -9.98
C HIS A 22 -10.00 9.44 -8.54
N ASN A 23 -10.21 8.30 -7.92
CA ASN A 23 -10.79 8.22 -6.57
C ASN A 23 -9.88 8.86 -5.51
N HIS A 24 -8.56 8.73 -5.67
CA HIS A 24 -7.57 9.29 -4.73
C HIS A 24 -7.04 10.67 -5.15
N ARG A 25 -7.55 11.26 -6.25
CA ARG A 25 -7.09 12.56 -6.80
C ARG A 25 -5.58 12.60 -7.07
N THR A 26 -4.98 11.46 -7.46
CA THR A 26 -3.55 11.38 -7.78
C THR A 26 -3.25 11.63 -9.26
N SER A 27 -4.26 11.67 -10.13
CA SER A 27 -4.08 12.02 -11.53
C SER A 27 -4.11 13.54 -11.72
N LYS A 28 -3.23 14.07 -12.59
CA LYS A 28 -3.21 15.47 -13.00
C LYS A 28 -4.32 15.83 -14.01
N LEU A 29 -5.27 14.94 -14.24
CA LEU A 29 -6.40 15.20 -15.15
C LEU A 29 -7.30 16.25 -14.52
N GLU A 30 -7.12 17.50 -14.93
CA GLU A 30 -8.06 18.58 -14.67
C GLU A 30 -9.38 18.24 -15.35
N LYS A 31 -10.32 17.71 -14.58
CA LYS A 31 -11.71 17.66 -15.01
C LYS A 31 -12.33 19.02 -14.73
N CYS A 32 -12.99 19.60 -15.74
CA CYS A 32 -13.62 20.92 -15.68
C CYS A 32 -14.66 21.09 -14.57
N ASN A 33 -15.02 20.04 -13.83
CA ASN A 33 -16.04 20.03 -12.79
C ASN A 33 -15.51 19.78 -11.38
N ILE A 34 -14.19 19.82 -11.17
CA ILE A 34 -13.57 19.68 -9.84
C ILE A 34 -13.33 21.08 -9.26
N ASP A 35 -13.85 21.30 -8.06
CA ASP A 35 -13.52 22.47 -7.24
C ASP A 35 -12.32 22.16 -6.35
N ALA A 36 -11.15 22.64 -6.75
CA ALA A 36 -9.90 22.41 -6.04
C ALA A 36 -9.92 22.92 -4.59
N THR A 37 -10.76 23.88 -4.26
CA THR A 37 -10.87 24.41 -2.88
C THR A 37 -11.55 23.41 -1.94
N LEU A 38 -12.35 22.50 -2.47
CA LEU A 38 -13.05 21.45 -1.73
C LEU A 38 -12.30 20.11 -1.73
N THR A 39 -11.28 19.94 -2.59
CA THR A 39 -10.49 18.69 -2.66
C THR A 39 -9.90 18.25 -1.32
N PRO A 40 -9.44 19.14 -0.42
CA PRO A 40 -8.97 18.74 0.91
C PRO A 40 -10.05 18.11 1.81
N LEU A 41 -11.32 18.25 1.45
CA LEU A 41 -12.45 17.63 2.16
C LEU A 41 -12.77 16.22 1.67
N ASN A 42 -12.17 15.78 0.56
CA ASN A 42 -12.28 14.41 0.09
C ASN A 42 -11.67 13.46 1.13
N GLN A 43 -12.26 12.28 1.25
CA GLN A 43 -11.80 11.30 2.20
C GLN A 43 -11.60 9.95 1.50
N VAL A 44 -10.46 9.33 1.73
CA VAL A 44 -10.20 7.95 1.32
C VAL A 44 -10.13 7.09 2.57
N LEU A 45 -10.90 6.01 2.58
CA LEU A 45 -10.92 5.08 3.71
C LEU A 45 -9.54 4.41 3.85
N LYS A 46 -8.92 4.59 4.99
CA LYS A 46 -7.66 3.90 5.31
C LYS A 46 -7.90 2.40 5.42
N MET A 47 -7.23 1.64 4.57
CA MET A 47 -7.25 0.19 4.54
C MET A 47 -5.80 -0.31 4.43
N GLU A 48 -5.53 -1.50 4.96
CA GLU A 48 -4.20 -2.10 4.91
C GLU A 48 -3.74 -2.38 3.49
N GLY A 49 -2.49 -2.05 3.18
CA GLY A 49 -1.87 -2.20 1.86
C GLY A 49 -2.43 -1.25 0.79
N THR A 50 -1.95 -1.39 -0.41
CA THR A 50 -2.43 -0.66 -1.59
C THR A 50 -3.69 -1.30 -2.18
N VAL A 51 -4.45 -0.57 -2.99
CA VAL A 51 -5.62 -1.12 -3.71
C VAL A 51 -5.21 -2.29 -4.62
N ALA A 52 -4.03 -2.19 -5.24
CA ALA A 52 -3.48 -3.26 -6.09
C ALA A 52 -3.19 -4.54 -5.30
N GLU A 53 -2.60 -4.42 -4.11
CA GLU A 53 -2.36 -5.57 -3.22
C GLU A 53 -3.66 -6.19 -2.73
N ARG A 54 -4.63 -5.38 -2.31
CA ARG A 54 -5.96 -5.86 -1.91
C ARG A 54 -6.65 -6.61 -3.04
N LEU A 55 -6.63 -6.07 -4.27
CA LEU A 55 -7.15 -6.74 -5.46
C LEU A 55 -6.41 -8.06 -5.70
N ALA A 56 -5.07 -8.03 -5.72
CA ALA A 56 -4.25 -9.21 -5.95
C ALA A 56 -4.54 -10.32 -4.93
N ASN A 57 -4.68 -9.97 -3.65
CA ASN A 57 -5.02 -10.91 -2.58
C ASN A 57 -6.40 -11.55 -2.79
N LYS A 58 -7.40 -10.79 -3.26
CA LYS A 58 -8.71 -11.34 -3.62
C LYS A 58 -8.65 -12.29 -4.81
N LEU A 59 -7.80 -11.98 -5.80
CA LEU A 59 -7.67 -12.79 -7.02
C LEU A 59 -6.81 -14.04 -6.80
N LYS A 60 -5.87 -14.04 -5.85
CA LYS A 60 -5.06 -15.23 -5.50
C LYS A 60 -5.88 -16.42 -5.02
N GLY A 61 -7.02 -16.16 -4.36
CA GLY A 61 -7.92 -17.20 -3.85
C GLY A 61 -8.80 -17.88 -4.92
N LEU A 62 -8.71 -17.45 -6.19
CA LEU A 62 -9.53 -18.00 -7.26
C LEU A 62 -8.95 -19.31 -7.80
N THR A 63 -9.82 -20.30 -8.00
CA THR A 63 -9.46 -21.60 -8.59
C THR A 63 -9.20 -21.52 -10.10
N THR A 64 -9.70 -20.47 -10.77
CA THR A 64 -9.59 -20.28 -12.20
C THR A 64 -8.70 -19.10 -12.57
N LYS A 65 -7.91 -19.24 -13.63
CA LYS A 65 -7.06 -18.17 -14.14
C LYS A 65 -7.91 -16.98 -14.61
N VAL A 66 -7.60 -15.79 -14.10
CA VAL A 66 -8.28 -14.55 -14.51
C VAL A 66 -7.81 -14.15 -15.91
N ARG A 67 -8.75 -13.91 -16.83
CA ARG A 67 -8.43 -13.46 -18.20
C ARG A 67 -7.94 -12.00 -18.19
N LYS A 68 -7.13 -11.64 -19.17
CA LYS A 68 -6.59 -10.26 -19.31
C LYS A 68 -7.67 -9.19 -19.46
N ASP A 69 -8.81 -9.54 -20.07
CA ASP A 69 -9.95 -8.65 -20.29
C ASP A 69 -11.05 -8.75 -19.23
N ALA A 70 -10.81 -9.51 -18.17
CA ALA A 70 -11.79 -9.72 -17.12
C ALA A 70 -12.18 -8.42 -16.42
N VAL A 71 -13.44 -8.34 -16.01
CA VAL A 71 -13.91 -7.32 -15.07
C VAL A 71 -13.46 -7.75 -13.68
N VAL A 72 -12.43 -7.07 -13.15
CA VAL A 72 -11.81 -7.41 -11.86
C VAL A 72 -12.39 -6.63 -10.70
N ALA A 73 -13.04 -5.51 -10.97
CA ALA A 73 -13.77 -4.75 -9.96
C ALA A 73 -15.08 -4.19 -10.54
N VAL A 74 -16.01 -3.92 -9.65
CA VAL A 74 -17.18 -3.09 -9.89
C VAL A 74 -17.04 -1.83 -9.07
N GLU A 75 -17.37 -0.70 -9.66
CA GLU A 75 -17.48 0.57 -8.99
C GLU A 75 -18.93 0.86 -8.69
N LEU A 76 -19.21 1.23 -7.46
CA LEU A 76 -20.48 1.78 -7.04
C LEU A 76 -20.28 3.26 -6.77
N MET A 77 -21.10 4.11 -7.34
CA MET A 77 -21.20 5.51 -6.99
C MET A 77 -22.50 5.73 -6.20
N LEU A 78 -22.36 6.05 -4.95
CA LEU A 78 -23.45 6.29 -4.00
C LEU A 78 -23.59 7.78 -3.80
N SER A 79 -24.80 8.33 -3.99
CA SER A 79 -25.08 9.76 -3.84
C SER A 79 -26.56 9.97 -3.48
N ALA A 80 -26.96 11.23 -3.43
CA ALA A 80 -28.33 11.67 -3.36
C ALA A 80 -28.59 12.76 -4.40
N SER A 81 -29.86 13.14 -4.60
CA SER A 81 -30.20 14.29 -5.44
C SER A 81 -29.42 15.55 -4.98
N PRO A 82 -28.85 16.36 -5.91
CA PRO A 82 -28.10 17.57 -5.55
C PRO A 82 -28.89 18.49 -4.64
N GLU A 83 -30.21 18.62 -4.89
CA GLU A 83 -31.13 19.46 -4.13
C GLU A 83 -31.25 19.00 -2.67
N TRP A 84 -31.01 17.72 -2.38
CA TRP A 84 -30.99 17.23 -1.01
C TRP A 84 -29.80 17.77 -0.24
N PHE A 85 -28.59 17.74 -0.82
CA PHE A 85 -27.37 18.31 -0.21
C PHE A 85 -27.49 19.82 -0.09
N ASP A 86 -28.00 20.52 -1.11
CA ASP A 86 -28.20 21.96 -1.12
C ASP A 86 -29.24 22.42 -0.08
N GLY A 87 -30.19 21.54 0.27
CA GLY A 87 -31.16 21.74 1.33
C GLY A 87 -30.58 21.60 2.73
N LEU A 88 -29.44 20.96 2.90
CA LEU A 88 -28.78 20.81 4.20
C LEU A 88 -28.00 22.08 4.57
N THR A 89 -27.26 22.64 3.63
CA THR A 89 -26.50 23.87 3.80
C THR A 89 -26.16 24.49 2.44
N LYS A 90 -26.03 25.82 2.41
CA LYS A 90 -25.52 26.54 1.22
C LYS A 90 -23.98 26.61 1.21
N ASP A 91 -23.36 26.39 2.35
CA ASP A 91 -21.90 26.30 2.46
C ASP A 91 -21.44 24.84 2.24
N ARG A 92 -20.93 24.59 1.05
CA ARG A 92 -20.42 23.27 0.68
C ARG A 92 -19.21 22.85 1.52
N ALA A 93 -18.40 23.80 1.96
CA ALA A 93 -17.25 23.49 2.81
C ALA A 93 -17.68 22.98 4.19
N ALA A 94 -18.83 23.48 4.72
CA ALA A 94 -19.39 23.03 5.99
C ALA A 94 -20.25 21.76 5.89
N LEU A 95 -20.60 21.31 4.68
CA LEU A 95 -21.53 20.20 4.47
C LEU A 95 -21.09 18.91 5.19
N HIS A 96 -19.78 18.60 5.20
CA HIS A 96 -19.24 17.40 5.86
C HIS A 96 -19.46 17.39 7.38
N GLN A 97 -19.76 18.54 7.99
CA GLN A 97 -20.07 18.69 9.42
C GLN A 97 -21.56 18.48 9.72
N HIS A 98 -22.42 18.59 8.70
CA HIS A 98 -23.87 18.50 8.90
C HIS A 98 -24.30 17.09 9.35
N PRO A 99 -25.11 16.95 10.42
CA PRO A 99 -25.49 15.65 10.98
C PRO A 99 -26.14 14.71 9.96
N LYS A 100 -27.07 15.20 9.15
CA LYS A 100 -27.73 14.38 8.09
C LYS A 100 -26.77 13.94 7.00
N PHE A 101 -25.75 14.75 6.66
CA PHE A 101 -24.71 14.35 5.72
C PHE A 101 -23.89 13.18 6.28
N ARG A 102 -23.47 13.28 7.54
CA ARG A 102 -22.75 12.21 8.23
C ARG A 102 -23.59 10.94 8.31
N GLN A 103 -24.87 11.07 8.60
CA GLN A 103 -25.81 9.95 8.62
C GLN A 103 -25.92 9.31 7.24
N TRP A 104 -26.04 10.10 6.17
CA TRP A 104 -26.02 9.60 4.79
C TRP A 104 -24.73 8.83 4.49
N ALA A 105 -23.56 9.40 4.78
CA ALA A 105 -22.28 8.76 4.53
C ALA A 105 -22.14 7.43 5.31
N ASN A 106 -22.57 7.40 6.58
CA ASN A 106 -22.58 6.20 7.41
C ASN A 106 -23.54 5.14 6.87
N ASN A 107 -24.77 5.52 6.48
CA ASN A 107 -25.75 4.61 5.91
C ASN A 107 -25.26 4.04 4.58
N ALA A 108 -24.67 4.88 3.71
CA ALA A 108 -24.09 4.47 2.44
C ALA A 108 -22.96 3.45 2.64
N MET A 109 -22.06 3.72 3.58
CA MET A 109 -20.96 2.80 3.91
C MET A 109 -21.46 1.49 4.54
N LYS A 110 -22.44 1.57 5.45
CA LYS A 110 -23.06 0.40 6.06
C LYS A 110 -23.73 -0.48 5.00
N TRP A 111 -24.49 0.13 4.10
CA TRP A 111 -25.12 -0.56 2.98
C TRP A 111 -24.09 -1.22 2.06
N ALA A 112 -23.02 -0.50 1.67
CA ALA A 112 -21.97 -1.04 0.83
C ALA A 112 -21.28 -2.26 1.46
N ARG A 113 -21.03 -2.20 2.78
CA ARG A 113 -20.48 -3.33 3.54
C ARG A 113 -21.42 -4.53 3.59
N GLN A 114 -22.73 -4.31 3.69
CA GLN A 114 -23.72 -5.39 3.65
C GLN A 114 -23.78 -6.07 2.27
N GLU A 115 -23.64 -5.28 1.19
CA GLU A 115 -23.72 -5.81 -0.18
C GLU A 115 -22.44 -6.50 -0.64
N PHE A 116 -21.26 -5.99 -0.29
CA PHE A 116 -19.99 -6.48 -0.80
C PHE A 116 -19.02 -6.95 0.28
N GLY A 117 -19.24 -6.59 1.53
CA GLY A 117 -18.49 -7.08 2.69
C GLY A 117 -16.96 -7.02 2.49
N PRO A 118 -16.29 -8.16 2.66
CA PRO A 118 -14.84 -8.24 2.54
C PRO A 118 -14.35 -8.06 1.10
N ASN A 119 -15.23 -8.02 0.09
CA ASN A 119 -14.84 -7.83 -1.30
C ASN A 119 -14.60 -6.36 -1.66
N ILE A 120 -14.91 -5.42 -0.76
CA ILE A 120 -14.54 -4.01 -0.91
C ILE A 120 -13.03 -3.88 -0.84
N ILE A 121 -12.45 -3.21 -1.85
CA ILE A 121 -11.01 -2.99 -1.96
C ILE A 121 -10.62 -1.51 -1.91
N ASP A 122 -11.57 -0.60 -2.08
CA ASP A 122 -11.35 0.85 -1.97
C ASP A 122 -12.64 1.60 -1.71
N VAL A 123 -12.54 2.71 -0.97
CA VAL A 123 -13.66 3.63 -0.75
C VAL A 123 -13.12 5.06 -0.72
N ALA A 124 -13.72 5.93 -1.53
CA ALA A 124 -13.41 7.36 -1.54
C ALA A 124 -14.71 8.19 -1.50
N LEU A 125 -14.73 9.21 -0.66
CA LEU A 125 -15.80 10.20 -0.61
C LEU A 125 -15.31 11.48 -1.28
N HIS A 126 -15.99 11.92 -2.32
CA HIS A 126 -15.71 13.16 -3.04
C HIS A 126 -16.66 14.26 -2.62
N MET A 127 -16.08 15.38 -2.24
CA MET A 127 -16.77 16.63 -1.89
C MET A 127 -16.58 17.72 -2.94
N ASP A 128 -15.64 17.53 -3.84
CA ASP A 128 -15.08 18.51 -4.77
C ASP A 128 -15.70 18.48 -6.17
N GLU A 129 -16.71 17.66 -6.40
CA GLU A 129 -17.48 17.64 -7.65
C GLU A 129 -18.86 18.30 -7.49
N SER A 130 -19.65 18.39 -8.57
CA SER A 130 -20.98 19.03 -8.58
C SER A 130 -21.91 18.54 -7.47
N SER A 131 -21.80 17.29 -7.07
CA SER A 131 -22.59 16.69 -6.00
C SER A 131 -21.71 15.73 -5.18
N PRO A 132 -21.78 15.75 -3.84
CA PRO A 132 -21.08 14.79 -3.01
C PRO A 132 -21.45 13.35 -3.37
N HIS A 133 -20.46 12.47 -3.46
CA HIS A 133 -20.70 11.06 -3.75
C HIS A 133 -19.57 10.18 -3.22
N MET A 134 -19.91 8.93 -2.95
CA MET A 134 -18.97 7.94 -2.48
C MET A 134 -18.71 6.93 -3.59
N HIS A 135 -17.44 6.72 -3.92
CA HIS A 135 -16.97 5.63 -4.77
C HIS A 135 -16.62 4.44 -3.90
N VAL A 136 -17.13 3.27 -4.26
CA VAL A 136 -16.78 2.00 -3.62
C VAL A 136 -16.32 1.04 -4.70
N LEU A 137 -15.06 0.61 -4.64
CA LEU A 137 -14.55 -0.44 -5.52
C LEU A 137 -14.65 -1.79 -4.81
N ALA A 138 -15.28 -2.75 -5.46
CA ALA A 138 -15.44 -4.10 -4.93
C ALA A 138 -15.09 -5.15 -5.99
N VAL A 139 -14.48 -6.27 -5.57
CA VAL A 139 -14.24 -7.41 -6.45
C VAL A 139 -15.55 -8.17 -6.64
N PRO A 140 -16.03 -8.41 -7.88
CA PRO A 140 -17.32 -9.05 -8.13
C PRO A 140 -17.24 -10.57 -7.96
N LEU A 141 -17.07 -11.01 -6.71
CA LEU A 141 -17.12 -12.42 -6.35
C LEU A 141 -18.57 -12.85 -6.09
N THR A 142 -18.94 -13.98 -6.63
CA THR A 142 -20.20 -14.67 -6.35
C THR A 142 -20.14 -15.32 -4.97
N LYS A 143 -21.28 -15.79 -4.44
CA LYS A 143 -21.35 -16.44 -3.12
C LYS A 143 -20.48 -17.70 -3.02
N ASP A 144 -20.27 -18.36 -4.15
CA ASP A 144 -19.39 -19.54 -4.29
C ASP A 144 -17.93 -19.18 -4.63
N GLY A 145 -17.56 -17.90 -4.53
CA GLY A 145 -16.18 -17.42 -4.66
C GLY A 145 -15.66 -17.24 -6.09
N ARG A 146 -16.49 -17.38 -7.12
CA ARG A 146 -16.07 -17.15 -8.52
C ARG A 146 -16.07 -15.67 -8.91
N LEU A 147 -15.11 -15.26 -9.71
CA LEU A 147 -15.09 -13.92 -10.30
C LEU A 147 -16.09 -13.82 -11.44
N CYS A 148 -17.26 -13.25 -11.20
CA CYS A 148 -18.34 -13.18 -12.19
C CYS A 148 -19.15 -11.87 -12.11
N ALA A 149 -18.62 -10.81 -12.74
CA ALA A 149 -19.32 -9.53 -12.80
C ALA A 149 -20.68 -9.60 -13.52
N LYS A 150 -20.89 -10.57 -14.44
CA LYS A 150 -22.18 -10.75 -15.13
C LYS A 150 -23.27 -11.19 -14.16
N GLU A 151 -22.95 -12.08 -13.23
CA GLU A 151 -23.87 -12.58 -12.22
C GLU A 151 -24.10 -11.54 -11.12
N VAL A 152 -23.02 -10.98 -10.58
CA VAL A 152 -23.07 -9.95 -9.52
C VAL A 152 -23.82 -8.69 -9.98
N LEU A 153 -23.74 -8.32 -11.27
CA LEU A 153 -24.46 -7.20 -11.87
C LEU A 153 -25.60 -7.67 -12.79
N ALA A 154 -26.23 -8.79 -12.48
CA ALA A 154 -27.44 -9.21 -13.17
C ALA A 154 -28.57 -8.17 -12.97
N ARG A 155 -29.46 -8.05 -13.94
CA ARG A 155 -30.54 -7.03 -13.90
C ARG A 155 -31.39 -7.11 -12.63
N SER A 156 -31.70 -8.30 -12.17
CA SER A 156 -32.41 -8.51 -10.90
C SER A 156 -31.62 -7.96 -9.70
N GLU A 157 -30.32 -8.24 -9.64
CA GLU A 157 -29.43 -7.76 -8.59
C GLU A 157 -29.28 -6.23 -8.61
N LEU A 158 -29.22 -5.64 -9.80
CA LEU A 158 -29.18 -4.20 -9.95
C LEU A 158 -30.47 -3.54 -9.43
N THR A 159 -31.64 -4.11 -9.77
CA THR A 159 -32.94 -3.63 -9.26
C THR A 159 -33.00 -3.78 -7.74
N ARG A 160 -32.68 -4.95 -7.21
CA ARG A 160 -32.69 -5.23 -5.78
C ARG A 160 -31.79 -4.23 -5.02
N ARG A 161 -30.59 -3.93 -5.55
CA ARG A 161 -29.68 -2.95 -4.93
C ARG A 161 -30.21 -1.53 -4.97
N GLN A 162 -30.90 -1.14 -6.05
CA GLN A 162 -31.57 0.16 -6.09
C GLN A 162 -32.63 0.26 -4.99
N ASP A 163 -33.42 -0.80 -4.81
CA ASP A 163 -34.46 -0.84 -3.77
C ASP A 163 -33.86 -0.83 -2.37
N SER A 164 -32.85 -1.67 -2.13
CA SER A 164 -32.21 -1.78 -0.80
C SER A 164 -31.41 -0.53 -0.43
N TYR A 165 -30.76 0.16 -1.41
CA TYR A 165 -30.07 1.41 -1.16
C TYR A 165 -31.07 2.53 -0.81
N ALA A 166 -32.15 2.65 -1.56
CA ALA A 166 -33.20 3.62 -1.25
C ALA A 166 -33.81 3.38 0.14
N LYS A 167 -34.07 2.11 0.50
CA LYS A 167 -34.53 1.75 1.85
C LYS A 167 -33.52 2.14 2.94
N ALA A 168 -32.22 1.98 2.69
CA ALA A 168 -31.19 2.40 3.63
C ALA A 168 -31.10 3.92 3.83
N MET A 169 -31.70 4.72 2.92
CA MET A 169 -31.73 6.17 2.93
C MET A 169 -33.11 6.75 3.31
N GLU A 170 -34.09 5.91 3.62
CA GLU A 170 -35.47 6.29 3.88
C GLU A 170 -35.60 7.26 5.08
N ASP A 171 -34.87 7.02 6.14
CA ASP A 171 -34.81 7.87 7.35
C ASP A 171 -34.30 9.30 7.06
N LEU A 172 -33.65 9.48 5.91
CA LEU A 172 -33.16 10.78 5.44
C LEU A 172 -34.14 11.51 4.51
N GLY A 173 -35.30 10.90 4.26
CA GLY A 173 -36.31 11.41 3.33
C GLY A 173 -35.93 11.23 1.86
N LEU A 174 -34.99 10.32 1.56
CA LEU A 174 -34.61 10.00 0.20
C LEU A 174 -35.42 8.80 -0.31
N SER A 175 -36.00 8.96 -1.48
CA SER A 175 -36.86 7.96 -2.12
C SER A 175 -36.10 7.22 -3.22
N ARG A 176 -36.61 6.07 -3.61
CA ARG A 176 -36.19 5.40 -4.84
C ARG A 176 -36.68 6.16 -6.04
N GLY A 177 -35.85 6.35 -7.06
CA GLY A 177 -36.30 6.87 -8.35
C GLY A 177 -37.28 5.91 -9.05
N ASP A 178 -38.18 6.45 -9.85
CA ASP A 178 -39.21 5.67 -10.55
C ASP A 178 -38.58 4.61 -11.46
N PRO A 179 -39.11 3.37 -11.46
CA PRO A 179 -38.64 2.32 -12.34
C PRO A 179 -38.75 2.74 -13.82
N ALA A 180 -37.73 2.49 -14.62
CA ALA A 180 -37.72 2.84 -16.04
C ALA A 180 -38.92 2.25 -16.83
N LYS A 181 -39.55 1.17 -16.34
CA LYS A 181 -40.74 0.59 -16.90
C LYS A 181 -41.98 1.47 -16.74
N GLU A 182 -42.06 2.23 -15.63
CA GLU A 182 -43.23 3.07 -15.32
C GLU A 182 -43.12 4.43 -16.00
N THR A 183 -41.93 4.98 -16.13
CA THR A 183 -41.72 6.30 -16.73
C THR A 183 -41.87 6.29 -18.24
N LYS A 184 -41.95 5.11 -18.89
CA LYS A 184 -41.94 4.93 -20.37
C LYS A 184 -40.84 5.78 -21.05
N ARG A 185 -39.90 6.30 -20.32
CA ARG A 185 -38.75 7.05 -20.85
C ARG A 185 -37.89 6.08 -21.63
N ARG A 186 -38.07 6.03 -22.94
CA ARG A 186 -37.10 5.40 -23.83
C ARG A 186 -35.79 6.13 -23.72
N HIS A 187 -34.71 5.40 -23.56
CA HIS A 187 -33.39 5.93 -23.83
C HIS A 187 -33.38 6.35 -25.30
N ILE A 188 -33.52 7.65 -25.56
CA ILE A 188 -33.36 8.20 -26.91
C ILE A 188 -31.88 8.00 -27.24
N LYS A 189 -31.58 7.07 -28.14
CA LYS A 189 -30.27 7.01 -28.75
C LYS A 189 -30.10 8.32 -29.48
N LEU A 190 -29.08 9.10 -29.10
CA LEU A 190 -28.73 10.39 -29.73
C LEU A 190 -28.50 10.31 -31.26
N THR A 191 -28.57 9.10 -31.84
CA THR A 191 -28.49 8.81 -33.29
C THR A 191 -29.84 8.77 -33.97
N GLU A 192 -31.00 8.83 -33.26
CA GLU A 192 -32.29 8.92 -33.90
C GLU A 192 -32.59 10.38 -34.27
N LYS A 193 -32.49 10.69 -35.56
CA LYS A 193 -32.83 12.01 -36.13
C LYS A 193 -34.27 12.39 -35.79
N PRO A 194 -34.55 13.59 -35.25
CA PRO A 194 -35.91 14.10 -35.23
C PRO A 194 -36.40 14.31 -36.66
N GLN A 195 -37.50 13.66 -37.00
CA GLN A 195 -38.21 13.97 -38.27
C GLN A 195 -38.93 15.32 -38.08
N GLY A 196 -38.34 16.39 -38.56
CA GLY A 196 -38.93 17.72 -38.52
C GLY A 196 -37.91 18.79 -38.86
N GLY A 197 -38.10 19.50 -39.98
CA GLY A 197 -37.15 20.53 -40.44
C GLY A 197 -37.13 21.75 -39.56
N GLY A 198 -35.97 22.37 -39.40
CA GLY A 198 -35.73 23.59 -38.66
C GLY A 198 -34.57 23.52 -37.67
N LYS A 199 -34.48 24.46 -36.76
CA LYS A 199 -33.44 24.59 -35.73
C LYS A 199 -33.11 23.30 -34.95
N ALA A 200 -34.09 22.40 -34.81
CA ALA A 200 -33.92 21.08 -34.19
C ALA A 200 -33.01 20.12 -35.01
N SER A 201 -33.03 20.19 -36.34
CA SER A 201 -32.18 19.40 -37.23
C SER A 201 -30.72 19.88 -37.18
N GLU A 202 -30.52 21.20 -37.07
CA GLU A 202 -29.21 21.81 -36.98
C GLU A 202 -28.57 21.52 -35.59
N LEU A 203 -29.37 21.58 -34.53
CA LEU A 203 -28.95 21.24 -33.19
C LEU A 203 -28.62 19.73 -33.07
N ALA A 204 -29.38 18.86 -33.74
CA ALA A 204 -29.11 17.42 -33.79
C ALA A 204 -27.80 17.10 -34.57
N ALA A 205 -27.53 17.82 -35.67
CA ALA A 205 -26.28 17.68 -36.41
C ALA A 205 -25.06 18.19 -35.58
N GLN A 206 -25.18 19.29 -34.87
CA GLN A 206 -24.16 19.79 -33.95
C GLN A 206 -23.94 18.80 -32.80
N LEU A 207 -24.99 18.22 -32.25
CA LEU A 207 -24.90 17.22 -31.18
C LEU A 207 -24.25 15.92 -31.67
N ALA A 208 -24.55 15.49 -32.90
CA ALA A 208 -23.91 14.32 -33.53
C ALA A 208 -22.41 14.58 -33.77
N GLY A 209 -22.04 15.78 -34.21
CA GLY A 209 -20.64 16.19 -34.35
C GLY A 209 -19.89 16.25 -33.02
N ALA A 210 -20.54 16.79 -31.99
CA ALA A 210 -19.98 16.83 -30.63
C ALA A 210 -19.77 15.39 -30.08
N ASN A 211 -20.73 14.48 -30.28
CA ASN A 211 -20.59 13.11 -29.84
C ASN A 211 -19.47 12.33 -30.57
N ALA A 212 -19.32 12.54 -31.87
CA ALA A 212 -18.20 11.97 -32.64
C ALA A 212 -16.84 12.49 -32.11
N THR A 213 -16.79 13.74 -31.68
CA THR A 213 -15.59 14.34 -31.07
C THR A 213 -15.34 13.73 -29.68
N ILE A 214 -16.39 13.54 -28.88
CA ILE A 214 -16.33 12.87 -27.57
C ILE A 214 -15.81 11.44 -27.71
N ASP A 215 -16.33 10.66 -28.66
CA ASP A 215 -15.86 9.29 -28.94
C ASP A 215 -14.38 9.26 -29.35
N LYS A 216 -13.97 10.23 -30.16
CA LYS A 216 -12.54 10.38 -30.57
C LYS A 216 -11.66 10.71 -29.35
N LEU A 217 -12.09 11.66 -28.53
CA LEU A 217 -11.38 12.03 -27.31
C LEU A 217 -11.35 10.89 -26.30
N GLN A 218 -12.41 10.14 -26.15
CA GLN A 218 -12.46 8.95 -25.27
C GLN A 218 -11.48 7.87 -25.75
N LYS A 219 -11.39 7.63 -27.07
CA LYS A 219 -10.37 6.70 -27.62
C LYS A 219 -8.94 7.20 -27.42
N GLN A 220 -8.71 8.51 -27.54
CA GLN A 220 -7.41 9.10 -27.22
C GLN A 220 -7.08 8.97 -25.74
N LEU A 221 -8.05 9.24 -24.87
CA LEU A 221 -7.92 9.06 -23.43
C LEU A 221 -7.58 7.62 -23.06
N GLN A 222 -8.26 6.64 -23.67
CA GLN A 222 -7.94 5.21 -23.46
C GLN A 222 -6.51 4.87 -23.86
N ARG A 223 -6.01 5.45 -24.98
CA ARG A 223 -4.60 5.25 -25.39
C ARG A 223 -3.64 5.86 -24.39
N LEU A 224 -3.88 7.10 -23.95
CA LEU A 224 -3.05 7.78 -22.95
C LEU A 224 -3.08 7.07 -21.59
N GLN A 225 -4.23 6.52 -21.19
CA GLN A 225 -4.36 5.69 -20.00
C GLN A 225 -3.55 4.39 -20.12
N GLY A 226 -3.50 3.78 -21.33
CA GLY A 226 -2.64 2.64 -21.61
C GLY A 226 -1.15 2.98 -21.44
N PHE A 227 -0.69 4.11 -21.95
CA PHE A 227 0.68 4.59 -21.75
C PHE A 227 0.98 4.85 -20.27
N ASN A 228 0.04 5.44 -19.53
CA ASN A 228 0.23 5.73 -18.11
C ASN A 228 0.38 4.44 -17.27
N ILE A 229 -0.31 3.37 -17.64
CA ILE A 229 -0.16 2.05 -17.01
C ILE A 229 1.24 1.47 -17.28
N ASP A 230 1.76 1.63 -18.51
CA ASP A 230 3.10 1.18 -18.85
C ASP A 230 4.18 1.98 -18.10
N TYR A 231 4.03 3.30 -18.03
CA TYR A 231 4.94 4.13 -17.23
C TYR A 231 4.87 3.82 -15.73
N SER A 232 3.68 3.58 -15.18
CA SER A 232 3.53 3.18 -13.78
C SER A 232 4.22 1.83 -13.48
N ARG A 233 4.17 0.90 -14.44
CA ARG A 233 4.90 -0.38 -14.34
C ARG A 233 6.42 -0.17 -14.39
N GLN A 234 6.90 0.70 -15.30
CA GLN A 234 8.32 1.03 -15.40
C GLN A 234 8.83 1.73 -14.13
N ILE A 235 8.06 2.68 -13.60
CA ILE A 235 8.38 3.35 -12.32
C ILE A 235 8.47 2.33 -11.19
N SER A 236 7.49 1.44 -11.04
CA SER A 236 7.51 0.40 -10.01
C SER A 236 8.71 -0.55 -10.13
N GLU A 237 9.11 -0.87 -11.36
CA GLU A 237 10.30 -1.70 -11.61
C GLU A 237 11.60 -0.95 -11.26
N LEU A 238 11.68 0.35 -11.62
CA LEU A 238 12.81 1.20 -11.27
C LEU A 238 12.92 1.41 -9.75
N GLU A 239 11.80 1.61 -9.06
CA GLU A 239 11.75 1.72 -7.59
C GLU A 239 12.27 0.44 -6.92
N LYS A 240 11.92 -0.74 -7.42
CA LYS A 240 12.46 -2.02 -6.92
C LYS A 240 13.96 -2.13 -7.13
N ARG A 241 14.46 -1.72 -8.31
CA ARG A 241 15.90 -1.72 -8.60
C ARG A 241 16.65 -0.71 -7.74
N LEU A 242 16.07 0.46 -7.52
CA LEU A 242 16.64 1.48 -6.63
C LEU A 242 16.77 0.92 -5.21
N LYS A 243 15.69 0.37 -4.66
CA LYS A 243 15.68 -0.23 -3.32
C LYS A 243 16.67 -1.39 -3.17
N ALA A 244 16.84 -2.21 -4.22
CA ALA A 244 17.86 -3.26 -4.21
C ALA A 244 19.28 -2.67 -4.19
N LYS A 245 19.54 -1.61 -4.99
CA LYS A 245 20.82 -0.92 -5.01
C LYS A 245 21.13 -0.19 -3.70
N GLU A 246 20.13 0.41 -3.06
CA GLU A 246 20.27 1.02 -1.72
C GLU A 246 20.64 -0.02 -0.67
N ALA A 247 20.04 -1.22 -0.73
CA ALA A 247 20.36 -2.33 0.15
C ALA A 247 21.80 -2.85 -0.09
N ASP A 248 22.23 -2.96 -1.35
CA ASP A 248 23.60 -3.35 -1.72
C ASP A 248 24.61 -2.30 -1.22
N LEU A 249 24.28 -1.01 -1.35
CA LEU A 249 25.13 0.09 -0.90
C LEU A 249 25.28 0.08 0.63
N ALA A 250 24.16 -0.07 1.36
CA ALA A 250 24.18 -0.16 2.82
C ALA A 250 25.02 -1.35 3.33
N LYS A 251 24.97 -2.48 2.62
CA LYS A 251 25.81 -3.64 2.91
C LYS A 251 27.29 -3.34 2.69
N LEU A 252 27.63 -2.69 1.59
CA LEU A 252 29.01 -2.31 1.27
C LEU A 252 29.57 -1.29 2.27
N GLU A 253 28.75 -0.35 2.74
CA GLU A 253 29.13 0.61 3.78
C GLU A 253 29.37 -0.09 5.12
N MET A 254 28.52 -1.07 5.47
CA MET A 254 28.70 -1.88 6.67
C MET A 254 29.96 -2.73 6.60
N ASP A 255 30.24 -3.36 5.45
CA ASP A 255 31.47 -4.15 5.24
C ASP A 255 32.72 -3.27 5.39
N LYS A 256 32.73 -2.05 4.84
CA LYS A 256 33.84 -1.08 5.01
C LYS A 256 34.01 -0.63 6.46
N HIS A 257 32.90 -0.45 7.19
CA HIS A 257 32.97 -0.07 8.60
C HIS A 257 33.59 -1.20 9.45
N VAL A 258 33.19 -2.45 9.17
CA VAL A 258 33.75 -3.64 9.81
C VAL A 258 35.25 -3.79 9.49
N GLU A 259 35.64 -3.57 8.22
CA GLU A 259 37.08 -3.61 7.83
C GLU A 259 37.89 -2.52 8.55
N ALA A 260 37.33 -1.31 8.68
CA ALA A 260 37.99 -0.21 9.42
C ALA A 260 38.14 -0.52 10.92
N GLU A 261 37.11 -1.07 11.55
CA GLU A 261 37.17 -1.51 12.94
C GLU A 261 38.17 -2.64 13.16
N MET A 262 38.20 -3.61 12.22
CA MET A 262 39.21 -4.69 12.27
C MET A 262 40.64 -4.16 12.10
N ALA A 263 40.86 -3.17 11.22
CA ALA A 263 42.17 -2.53 11.04
C ALA A 263 42.60 -1.77 12.30
N THR A 264 41.70 -1.02 12.92
CA THR A 264 41.96 -0.29 14.17
C THR A 264 42.25 -1.25 15.31
N SER A 265 41.49 -2.33 15.43
CA SER A 265 41.73 -3.37 16.44
C SER A 265 43.09 -4.09 16.23
N LYS A 266 43.45 -4.31 14.96
CA LYS A 266 44.76 -4.92 14.63
C LYS A 266 45.92 -4.02 14.96
N GLN A 267 45.77 -2.70 14.69
CA GLN A 267 46.79 -1.71 15.06
C GLN A 267 46.92 -1.61 16.58
N ALA A 268 45.82 -1.51 17.32
CA ALA A 268 45.83 -1.49 18.78
C ALA A 268 46.50 -2.76 19.39
N ALA A 269 46.26 -3.93 18.77
CA ALA A 269 46.92 -5.17 19.19
C ALA A 269 48.41 -5.18 18.90
N GLN A 270 48.84 -4.49 17.85
CA GLN A 270 50.28 -4.34 17.49
C GLN A 270 50.95 -3.36 18.40
N ASP A 271 50.34 -2.22 18.69
CA ASP A 271 50.82 -1.21 19.63
C ASP A 271 50.94 -1.79 21.07
N LEU A 272 49.99 -2.64 21.47
CA LEU A 272 50.07 -3.36 22.74
C LEU A 272 51.27 -4.33 22.79
N ARG A 273 51.54 -5.04 21.68
CA ARG A 273 52.72 -5.94 21.61
C ARG A 273 54.02 -5.21 21.72
N GLU A 274 54.18 -4.04 21.08
CA GLU A 274 55.38 -3.21 21.17
C GLU A 274 55.56 -2.62 22.57
N ASN A 275 54.46 -2.28 23.27
CA ASN A 275 54.53 -1.81 24.67
C ASN A 275 54.84 -2.93 25.68
N LEU A 276 54.44 -4.18 25.40
CA LEU A 276 54.70 -5.37 26.22
C LEU A 276 56.19 -5.65 26.41
N GLU A 277 57.04 -5.34 25.39
CA GLU A 277 58.48 -5.53 25.46
C GLU A 277 59.13 -4.52 26.42
N ASN A 278 58.46 -3.38 26.74
CA ASN A 278 59.03 -2.29 27.48
C ASN A 278 58.46 -2.08 28.88
N ASP A 279 57.20 -2.40 29.14
CA ASP A 279 56.53 -2.23 30.44
C ASP A 279 55.28 -3.12 30.60
N PRO A 280 55.42 -4.32 31.16
CA PRO A 280 54.32 -5.28 31.35
C PRO A 280 53.21 -4.78 32.30
N GLU A 281 53.56 -3.92 33.28
CA GLU A 281 52.56 -3.40 34.23
C GLU A 281 51.64 -2.39 33.57
N THR A 282 52.20 -1.50 32.74
CA THR A 282 51.40 -0.54 31.95
C THR A 282 50.55 -1.25 30.91
N ALA A 283 51.07 -2.30 30.26
CA ALA A 283 50.30 -3.10 29.29
C ALA A 283 49.11 -3.78 29.94
N MET A 284 49.27 -4.35 31.12
CA MET A 284 48.20 -4.96 31.91
C MET A 284 47.13 -3.93 32.33
N ALA A 285 47.56 -2.75 32.78
CA ALA A 285 46.64 -1.69 33.17
C ALA A 285 45.78 -1.20 31.98
N LEU A 286 46.38 -1.03 30.80
CA LEU A 286 45.69 -0.67 29.57
C LEU A 286 44.71 -1.75 29.11
N PHE A 287 45.08 -3.01 29.18
CA PHE A 287 44.22 -4.14 28.85
C PHE A 287 43.00 -4.19 29.74
N LEU A 288 43.15 -4.02 31.06
CA LEU A 288 42.02 -3.99 32.00
C LEU A 288 41.13 -2.77 31.77
N GLU A 289 41.69 -1.61 31.46
CA GLU A 289 40.90 -0.41 31.15
C GLU A 289 40.08 -0.59 29.86
N GLN A 290 40.63 -1.21 28.80
CA GLN A 290 39.90 -1.52 27.57
C GLN A 290 38.76 -2.49 27.77
N HIS A 291 38.86 -3.37 28.77
CA HIS A 291 37.88 -4.41 29.02
C HIS A 291 37.10 -4.22 30.34
N LYS A 292 37.15 -3.03 30.94
CA LYS A 292 36.54 -2.70 32.25
C LYS A 292 35.00 -2.96 32.30
N GLU A 293 34.35 -2.91 31.16
CA GLU A 293 32.90 -3.18 31.03
C GLU A 293 32.56 -4.67 31.03
N LEU A 294 33.57 -5.56 30.89
CA LEU A 294 33.32 -7.00 30.86
C LEU A 294 33.21 -7.57 32.27
N PRO A 295 32.23 -8.37 32.57
CA PRO A 295 32.11 -9.08 33.84
C PRO A 295 33.21 -10.13 33.98
N TRP A 296 33.64 -10.40 35.22
CA TRP A 296 34.48 -11.54 35.53
C TRP A 296 33.64 -12.83 35.54
N CYS A 297 34.16 -13.91 34.96
CA CYS A 297 33.48 -15.20 34.95
C CYS A 297 34.07 -16.18 35.99
N THR A 298 33.28 -17.21 36.29
CA THR A 298 33.68 -18.28 37.21
C THR A 298 34.63 -19.27 36.53
N PRO A 299 35.38 -20.08 37.30
CA PRO A 299 36.24 -21.13 36.75
C PRO A 299 35.47 -22.15 35.86
N GLN A 300 34.22 -22.45 36.22
CA GLN A 300 33.41 -23.36 35.44
C GLN A 300 32.98 -22.78 34.09
N GLU A 301 32.69 -21.49 34.02
CA GLU A 301 32.41 -20.78 32.77
C GLU A 301 33.69 -20.63 31.93
N ALA A 302 34.83 -20.37 32.56
CA ALA A 302 36.13 -20.29 31.90
C ALA A 302 36.53 -21.60 31.23
N ALA A 303 36.24 -22.75 31.84
CA ALA A 303 36.58 -24.08 31.34
C ALA A 303 35.94 -24.36 29.96
N VAL A 304 34.77 -23.79 29.66
CA VAL A 304 34.06 -23.93 28.36
C VAL A 304 34.23 -22.73 27.47
N GLY A 305 34.85 -21.68 27.95
CA GLY A 305 35.06 -20.42 27.24
C GLY A 305 36.11 -20.55 26.14
N THR A 306 35.99 -19.68 25.13
CA THR A 306 36.94 -19.60 24.02
C THR A 306 37.78 -18.36 24.15
N LEU A 307 39.12 -18.53 24.25
CA LEU A 307 40.08 -17.41 24.34
C LEU A 307 39.92 -16.44 23.15
N ARG A 308 39.86 -15.15 23.44
CA ARG A 308 39.78 -14.07 22.45
C ARG A 308 40.98 -13.15 22.50
N ALA A 309 41.34 -12.71 23.68
CA ALA A 309 42.51 -11.87 23.94
C ALA A 309 43.07 -12.23 25.30
N PHE A 310 44.34 -11.90 25.58
CA PHE A 310 44.93 -12.05 26.88
C PHE A 310 46.12 -11.08 27.06
N GLU A 311 46.34 -10.72 28.31
CA GLU A 311 47.52 -9.99 28.76
C GLU A 311 48.00 -10.60 30.07
N GLY A 312 49.25 -11.01 30.10
CA GLY A 312 49.79 -11.76 31.25
C GLY A 312 48.93 -12.99 31.55
N HIS A 313 48.37 -13.05 32.74
CA HIS A 313 47.52 -14.15 33.23
C HIS A 313 46.02 -13.85 33.18
N ILE A 314 45.63 -12.67 32.66
CA ILE A 314 44.22 -12.29 32.50
C ILE A 314 43.81 -12.46 31.03
N ALA A 315 42.67 -13.06 30.81
CA ALA A 315 42.15 -13.32 29.48
C ALA A 315 40.67 -12.89 29.32
N VAL A 316 40.33 -12.49 28.08
CA VAL A 316 38.96 -12.31 27.62
C VAL A 316 38.50 -13.62 26.98
N LEU A 317 37.43 -14.18 27.51
CA LEU A 317 36.84 -15.42 27.05
C LEU A 317 35.48 -15.17 26.41
N HIS A 318 35.19 -15.85 25.31
CA HIS A 318 33.83 -15.91 24.71
C HIS A 318 33.07 -17.11 25.28
N LEU A 319 31.99 -16.84 25.99
CA LEU A 319 31.15 -17.84 26.71
C LEU A 319 29.96 -18.32 25.89
N GLY A 320 29.89 -18.05 24.57
CA GLY A 320 28.77 -18.37 23.70
C GLY A 320 27.65 -17.31 23.73
N ARG A 321 26.76 -17.35 22.73
CA ARG A 321 25.63 -16.42 22.56
C ARG A 321 26.02 -14.93 22.61
N GLY A 322 27.24 -14.58 22.13
CA GLY A 322 27.71 -13.20 22.10
C GLY A 322 28.22 -12.66 23.44
N ARG A 323 28.25 -13.45 24.51
CA ARG A 323 28.77 -13.02 25.82
C ARG A 323 30.28 -13.13 25.84
N HIS A 324 30.94 -12.12 26.41
CA HIS A 324 32.39 -12.09 26.72
C HIS A 324 32.54 -11.81 28.19
N ALA A 325 33.62 -12.31 28.79
CA ALA A 325 33.94 -12.09 30.18
C ALA A 325 35.45 -12.18 30.40
N LEU A 326 35.94 -11.55 31.47
CA LEU A 326 37.31 -11.64 31.92
C LEU A 326 37.48 -12.86 32.83
N TYR A 327 38.65 -13.49 32.75
CA TYR A 327 39.09 -14.55 33.65
C TYR A 327 40.58 -14.42 33.97
N GLU A 328 40.91 -14.56 35.22
CA GLU A 328 42.26 -14.57 35.71
C GLU A 328 42.73 -16.02 35.90
N PHE A 329 43.79 -16.41 35.20
CA PHE A 329 44.45 -17.71 35.32
C PHE A 329 45.55 -17.67 36.41
N ASP A 330 45.87 -18.85 36.96
CA ASP A 330 46.88 -18.95 38.01
C ASP A 330 48.30 -18.61 37.52
N SER A 331 48.56 -18.74 36.21
CA SER A 331 49.82 -18.37 35.62
C SER A 331 49.71 -17.97 34.14
N VAL A 332 50.73 -17.25 33.66
CA VAL A 332 50.84 -16.86 32.24
C VAL A 332 50.99 -18.08 31.34
N GLU A 333 51.66 -19.14 31.81
CA GLU A 333 51.86 -20.38 31.06
C GLU A 333 50.52 -21.06 30.72
N GLN A 334 49.56 -21.07 31.65
CA GLN A 334 48.21 -21.63 31.40
C GLN A 334 47.50 -20.91 30.25
N VAL A 335 47.57 -19.58 30.20
CA VAL A 335 46.95 -18.79 29.11
C VAL A 335 47.68 -19.05 27.79
N GLN A 336 49.02 -19.10 27.80
CA GLN A 336 49.82 -19.38 26.61
C GLN A 336 49.59 -20.79 26.05
N GLU A 337 49.40 -21.78 26.91
CA GLU A 337 49.04 -23.17 26.48
C GLU A 337 47.67 -23.19 25.81
N LEU A 338 46.68 -22.48 26.39
CA LEU A 338 45.35 -22.35 25.80
C LEU A 338 45.42 -21.66 24.42
N ALA A 339 46.28 -20.64 24.27
CA ALA A 339 46.52 -19.95 22.99
C ALA A 339 47.18 -20.86 21.94
N ARG A 340 48.17 -21.66 22.34
CA ARG A 340 48.88 -22.61 21.48
C ARG A 340 48.01 -23.81 21.07
N GLY A 341 47.12 -24.30 21.95
CA GLY A 341 46.18 -25.40 21.67
C GLY A 341 45.26 -25.07 20.52
N LYS A 342 44.80 -23.83 20.40
CA LYS A 342 43.93 -23.39 19.31
C LYS A 342 44.61 -23.17 17.97
N GLN A 343 45.88 -22.90 17.93
CA GLN A 343 46.62 -22.84 16.67
C GLN A 343 46.80 -24.26 16.05
N ARG A 344 46.81 -25.30 16.86
CA ARG A 344 46.88 -26.70 16.36
C ARG A 344 45.53 -27.17 15.76
N ASP A 345 44.40 -26.80 16.32
CA ASP A 345 43.07 -27.20 15.79
C ASP A 345 42.69 -26.45 14.49
N ARG A 346 43.24 -25.24 14.25
CA ARG A 346 43.02 -24.51 12.99
C ARG A 346 43.89 -24.98 11.82
N GLY A 347 44.91 -25.80 12.09
CA GLY A 347 45.87 -26.32 11.08
C GLY A 347 45.44 -27.62 10.40
N HIS A 348 44.31 -28.22 10.79
CA HIS A 348 43.92 -29.53 10.32
C HIS A 348 42.61 -29.59 9.47
N ASP A 349 42.04 -28.43 9.13
CA ASP A 349 40.77 -28.41 8.34
C ASP A 349 40.90 -27.73 6.97
N PHE A 350 42.05 -27.98 6.26
CA PHE A 350 42.16 -27.72 4.83
C PHE A 350 42.70 -28.98 4.15
N GLY A 351 41.80 -29.96 3.89
CA GLY A 351 42.16 -31.09 3.10
C GLY A 351 41.15 -32.24 3.17
N ARG A 352 39.92 -32.03 2.65
CA ARG A 352 39.16 -33.04 1.88
C ARG A 352 37.93 -32.40 1.27
#